data_5a3d6dfc64705c7fcb79b906927a7e4d
#
_entry.id   5a3d6dfc64705c7fcb79b906927a7e4d
#
_cell.length_a   1.000
_cell.length_b   1.000
_cell.length_c   1.000
_cell.angle_alpha   90.00
_cell.angle_beta   90.00
_cell.angle_gamma   90.00
#
_symmetry.space_group_name_H-M   'P 1'
#
loop_
_entity.id
_entity.type
_entity.pdbx_description
1 polymer ?
#
loop_
_entity_poly.entity_id
_entity_poly.type
_entity_poly.pdbx_seq_one_letter_code
_entity_poly.pdbx_strand_id
1 'polypeptide(L)'
;MEGIIVLDKPQDFTSFDAVAVVRGLTRERRIGHTGTLDPMATGVLPLLLGRATKAVSLLPETAKTYEASFWFGEAYTTGDVTGEVIKTDETPVLRAALETALDSFRGDILQVPPMYSAVSVNGQRLYKLARQGIEVEREARPVHIAELTLLEYNENEKTGKLHVTCSKGTYIRTLIEDIAQKCGTVGAMTALRRTAACGFTLADAVSLDTLKAMKENGESFDEILRPVEKLFSMLTAVSVTPAQAQRYLNGGALTISRCRAPKIAMPEGTQVALYEDGEKFLGLARAENGEFKYVKSFSEK
;
A
#
# COMPACT_ATOMS: atom_id res chain seq x y z
N MET A 1 -11.67 -1.35 20.29
CA MET A 1 -10.23 -1.53 19.95
C MET A 1 -9.81 -0.43 18.99
N GLU A 2 -8.62 0.14 19.16
CA GLU A 2 -8.12 1.22 18.30
C GLU A 2 -6.64 1.05 18.03
N GLY A 3 -6.21 1.14 16.77
CA GLY A 3 -4.83 0.98 16.36
C GLY A 3 -4.71 0.29 15.01
N ILE A 4 -3.56 -0.30 14.76
CA ILE A 4 -3.25 -0.98 13.50
C ILE A 4 -2.82 -2.40 13.80
N ILE A 5 -3.46 -3.38 13.16
CA ILE A 5 -2.93 -4.74 13.04
C ILE A 5 -2.27 -4.85 11.68
N VAL A 6 -0.98 -5.18 11.67
CA VAL A 6 -0.26 -5.49 10.43
C VAL A 6 -0.46 -6.97 10.14
N LEU A 7 -1.28 -7.27 9.15
CA LEU A 7 -1.58 -8.66 8.80
C LEU A 7 -0.61 -9.16 7.73
N ASP A 8 -0.05 -10.36 7.91
CA ASP A 8 0.48 -11.16 6.81
C ASP A 8 -0.70 -11.83 6.11
N LYS A 9 -1.22 -11.19 5.05
CA LYS A 9 -2.40 -11.69 4.34
C LYS A 9 -2.06 -13.03 3.68
N PRO A 10 -2.82 -14.10 3.97
CA PRO A 10 -2.61 -15.37 3.30
C PRO A 10 -3.06 -15.32 1.83
N GLN A 11 -2.64 -16.30 1.06
CA GLN A 11 -3.12 -16.55 -0.29
C GLN A 11 -4.61 -16.89 -0.29
N ASP A 12 -5.28 -16.69 -1.42
CA ASP A 12 -6.69 -17.00 -1.69
C ASP A 12 -7.71 -16.23 -0.82
N PHE A 13 -7.25 -15.15 -0.18
CA PHE A 13 -8.10 -14.18 0.50
C PHE A 13 -8.10 -12.84 -0.26
N THR A 14 -9.28 -12.27 -0.48
CA THR A 14 -9.33 -10.84 -0.79
C THR A 14 -8.93 -10.03 0.44
N SER A 15 -8.49 -8.77 0.23
CA SER A 15 -8.25 -7.87 1.38
C SER A 15 -9.51 -7.67 2.22
N PHE A 16 -10.70 -7.79 1.62
CA PHE A 16 -11.98 -7.67 2.34
C PHE A 16 -12.31 -8.90 3.18
N ASP A 17 -11.99 -10.11 2.70
CA ASP A 17 -12.13 -11.36 3.48
C ASP A 17 -11.23 -11.31 4.72
N ALA A 18 -9.99 -10.85 4.55
CA ALA A 18 -9.08 -10.64 5.68
C ALA A 18 -9.65 -9.66 6.72
N VAL A 19 -10.23 -8.54 6.28
CA VAL A 19 -10.96 -7.60 7.15
C VAL A 19 -12.13 -8.27 7.85
N ALA A 20 -12.90 -9.13 7.15
CA ALA A 20 -14.06 -9.82 7.73
C ALA A 20 -13.64 -10.80 8.84
N VAL A 21 -12.57 -11.57 8.63
CA VAL A 21 -12.02 -12.47 9.64
C VAL A 21 -11.55 -11.69 10.87
N VAL A 22 -10.72 -10.65 10.67
CA VAL A 22 -10.20 -9.84 11.80
C VAL A 22 -11.34 -9.14 12.54
N ARG A 23 -12.42 -8.70 11.86
CA ARG A 23 -13.62 -8.15 12.48
C ARG A 23 -14.29 -9.17 13.42
N GLY A 24 -14.40 -10.43 12.99
CA GLY A 24 -14.96 -11.52 13.81
C GLY A 24 -14.10 -11.81 15.05
N LEU A 25 -12.78 -11.85 14.89
CA LEU A 25 -11.84 -12.12 15.98
C LEU A 25 -11.81 -11.00 17.02
N THR A 26 -11.70 -9.75 16.58
CA THR A 26 -11.53 -8.57 17.43
C THR A 26 -12.85 -7.97 17.93
N ARG A 27 -13.98 -8.32 17.32
CA ARG A 27 -15.31 -7.69 17.50
C ARG A 27 -15.34 -6.19 17.21
N GLU A 28 -14.29 -5.63 16.58
CA GLU A 28 -14.28 -4.24 16.13
C GLU A 28 -15.03 -4.11 14.80
N ARG A 29 -16.08 -3.29 14.78
CA ARG A 29 -16.93 -3.13 13.58
C ARG A 29 -16.28 -2.28 12.49
N ARG A 30 -15.50 -1.27 12.90
CA ARG A 30 -14.84 -0.34 11.98
C ARG A 30 -13.42 -0.81 11.73
N ILE A 31 -13.23 -1.47 10.59
CA ILE A 31 -11.91 -1.87 10.11
C ILE A 31 -11.78 -1.45 8.64
N GLY A 32 -10.67 -0.82 8.31
CA GLY A 32 -10.25 -0.48 6.95
C GLY A 32 -8.85 -1.01 6.68
N HIS A 33 -8.39 -0.96 5.43
CA HIS A 33 -7.03 -1.34 5.05
C HIS A 33 -6.35 -0.23 4.24
N THR A 34 -5.02 -0.21 4.21
CA THR A 34 -4.22 0.86 3.56
C THR A 34 -3.99 0.64 2.07
N GLY A 35 -4.41 -0.49 1.51
CA GLY A 35 -4.24 -0.78 0.07
C GLY A 35 -4.53 -2.24 -0.24
N THR A 36 -5.33 -2.44 -1.28
CA THR A 36 -5.75 -3.76 -1.72
C THR A 36 -4.56 -4.63 -2.14
N LEU A 37 -4.63 -5.91 -1.81
CA LEU A 37 -3.88 -7.01 -2.39
C LEU A 37 -4.85 -7.91 -3.14
N ASP A 38 -4.44 -8.39 -4.31
CA ASP A 38 -5.18 -9.38 -5.09
C ASP A 38 -5.33 -10.69 -4.29
N PRO A 39 -6.32 -11.56 -4.60
CA PRO A 39 -6.53 -12.81 -3.86
C PRO A 39 -5.27 -13.69 -3.79
N MET A 40 -4.58 -13.87 -4.92
CA MET A 40 -3.35 -14.66 -4.99
C MET A 40 -2.17 -14.02 -4.24
N ALA A 41 -2.17 -12.70 -4.05
CA ALA A 41 -1.08 -11.98 -3.41
C ALA A 41 -1.09 -12.19 -1.89
N THR A 42 0.10 -12.24 -1.29
CA THR A 42 0.33 -12.41 0.15
C THR A 42 1.07 -11.23 0.76
N GLY A 43 1.25 -11.23 2.07
CA GLY A 43 2.15 -10.30 2.76
C GLY A 43 1.47 -9.12 3.45
N VAL A 44 2.25 -8.09 3.69
CA VAL A 44 1.93 -6.96 4.55
C VAL A 44 0.64 -6.24 4.16
N LEU A 45 -0.38 -6.35 4.99
CA LEU A 45 -1.67 -5.66 4.85
C LEU A 45 -2.02 -4.95 6.18
N PRO A 46 -1.67 -3.65 6.33
CA PRO A 46 -2.05 -2.91 7.52
C PRO A 46 -3.57 -2.70 7.58
N LEU A 47 -4.18 -3.17 8.66
CA LEU A 47 -5.61 -3.04 8.98
C LEU A 47 -5.77 -2.01 10.09
N LEU A 48 -6.56 -0.98 9.84
CA LEU A 48 -6.84 0.10 10.77
C LEU A 48 -8.15 -0.18 11.49
N LEU A 49 -8.11 -0.15 12.83
CA LEU A 49 -9.23 -0.49 13.70
C LEU A 49 -9.78 0.76 14.41
N GLY A 50 -11.09 0.81 14.58
CA GLY A 50 -11.77 1.88 15.32
C GLY A 50 -11.56 3.26 14.68
N ARG A 51 -11.11 4.23 15.49
CA ARG A 51 -10.86 5.60 15.03
C ARG A 51 -9.66 5.70 14.08
N ALA A 52 -8.71 4.76 14.14
CA ALA A 52 -7.58 4.72 13.22
C ALA A 52 -8.02 4.63 11.74
N THR A 53 -9.21 4.11 11.44
CA THR A 53 -9.78 4.09 10.07
C THR A 53 -9.86 5.47 9.42
N LYS A 54 -9.93 6.54 10.22
CA LYS A 54 -9.92 7.92 9.71
C LYS A 54 -8.60 8.29 9.02
N ALA A 55 -7.52 7.54 9.29
CA ALA A 55 -6.22 7.76 8.68
C ALA A 55 -6.15 7.35 7.21
N VAL A 56 -7.01 6.43 6.75
CA VAL A 56 -6.97 5.86 5.38
C VAL A 56 -6.95 6.94 4.28
N SER A 57 -7.75 7.99 4.44
CA SER A 57 -7.81 9.11 3.48
C SER A 57 -6.71 10.16 3.62
N LEU A 58 -5.87 10.01 4.65
CA LEU A 58 -4.83 10.99 5.03
C LEU A 58 -3.43 10.39 4.95
N LEU A 59 -3.33 9.13 4.51
CA LEU A 59 -2.04 8.44 4.39
C LEU A 59 -1.10 9.24 3.47
N PRO A 60 0.12 9.52 3.92
CA PRO A 60 1.14 10.07 3.04
C PRO A 60 1.43 9.11 1.89
N GLU A 61 1.97 9.65 0.81
CA GLU A 61 2.43 8.81 -0.29
C GLU A 61 3.67 8.04 0.16
N THR A 62 3.49 6.75 0.37
CA THR A 62 4.56 5.84 0.75
C THR A 62 4.75 4.79 -0.35
N ALA A 63 6.01 4.46 -0.59
CA ALA A 63 6.33 3.34 -1.46
C ALA A 63 5.81 2.03 -0.88
N LYS A 64 5.62 1.05 -1.76
CA LYS A 64 5.32 -0.34 -1.43
C LYS A 64 6.40 -1.20 -2.04
N THR A 65 6.81 -2.22 -1.30
CA THR A 65 7.84 -3.15 -1.75
C THR A 65 7.23 -4.53 -1.93
N TYR A 66 7.63 -5.20 -3.01
CA TYR A 66 7.13 -6.50 -3.40
C TYR A 66 8.26 -7.42 -3.82
N GLU A 67 8.07 -8.72 -3.58
CA GLU A 67 8.68 -9.80 -4.35
C GLU A 67 7.61 -10.35 -5.30
N ALA A 68 7.93 -10.39 -6.59
CA ALA A 68 7.01 -10.82 -7.64
C ALA A 68 7.67 -11.94 -8.45
N SER A 69 7.05 -13.11 -8.47
CA SER A 69 7.46 -14.19 -9.37
C SER A 69 6.72 -14.05 -10.69
N PHE A 70 7.41 -14.39 -11.75
CA PHE A 70 6.88 -14.31 -13.10
C PHE A 70 7.28 -15.53 -13.95
N TRP A 71 6.54 -15.74 -15.00
CA TRP A 71 6.84 -16.69 -16.05
C TRP A 71 6.60 -16.05 -17.42
N PHE A 72 7.56 -16.24 -18.33
CA PHE A 72 7.43 -15.84 -19.73
C PHE A 72 7.04 -17.04 -20.57
N GLY A 73 6.14 -16.84 -21.54
CA GLY A 73 5.65 -17.87 -22.43
C GLY A 73 4.14 -17.85 -22.58
N GLU A 74 3.40 -17.35 -21.62
CA GLU A 74 1.94 -17.22 -21.71
C GLU A 74 1.45 -15.86 -21.19
N ALA A 75 0.43 -15.32 -21.84
CA ALA A 75 -0.35 -14.18 -21.36
C ALA A 75 -1.73 -14.64 -20.92
N TYR A 76 -2.25 -13.99 -19.88
CA TYR A 76 -3.53 -14.33 -19.25
C TYR A 76 -4.47 -13.14 -19.24
N THR A 77 -5.77 -13.39 -19.24
CA THR A 77 -6.82 -12.34 -19.19
C THR A 77 -6.70 -11.41 -18.00
N THR A 78 -6.11 -11.88 -16.90
CA THR A 78 -5.94 -11.11 -15.64
C THR A 78 -4.55 -10.51 -15.47
N GLY A 79 -3.58 -10.85 -16.34
CA GLY A 79 -2.16 -10.54 -16.20
C GLY A 79 -1.43 -11.39 -15.15
N ASP A 80 -2.12 -12.38 -14.58
CA ASP A 80 -1.60 -13.38 -13.65
C ASP A 80 -2.15 -14.77 -13.98
N VAL A 81 -1.54 -15.81 -13.44
CA VAL A 81 -1.89 -17.22 -13.73
C VAL A 81 -3.26 -17.67 -13.23
N THR A 82 -4.06 -16.79 -12.61
CA THR A 82 -5.43 -17.12 -12.18
C THR A 82 -6.46 -16.87 -13.29
N GLY A 83 -6.06 -16.21 -14.38
CA GLY A 83 -6.89 -15.97 -15.54
C GLY A 83 -6.89 -17.11 -16.56
N GLU A 84 -7.52 -16.89 -17.70
CA GLU A 84 -7.48 -17.78 -18.85
C GLU A 84 -6.32 -17.39 -19.77
N VAL A 85 -5.64 -18.37 -20.36
CA VAL A 85 -4.57 -18.15 -21.34
C VAL A 85 -5.16 -17.52 -22.61
N ILE A 86 -4.60 -16.40 -23.04
CA ILE A 86 -5.03 -15.66 -24.25
C ILE A 86 -3.97 -15.64 -25.33
N LYS A 87 -2.72 -15.91 -25.00
CA LYS A 87 -1.62 -15.97 -25.97
C LYS A 87 -0.48 -16.82 -25.43
N THR A 88 0.17 -17.56 -26.28
CA THR A 88 1.41 -18.29 -26.01
C THR A 88 2.54 -17.78 -26.91
N ASP A 89 3.76 -17.78 -26.41
CA ASP A 89 4.95 -17.34 -27.14
C ASP A 89 6.20 -18.07 -26.59
N GLU A 90 6.82 -18.87 -27.40
CA GLU A 90 7.98 -19.69 -27.01
C GLU A 90 9.33 -18.95 -27.16
N THR A 91 9.33 -17.70 -27.58
CA THR A 91 10.54 -16.90 -27.75
C THR A 91 11.43 -16.99 -26.51
N PRO A 92 12.70 -17.42 -26.64
CA PRO A 92 13.63 -17.47 -25.52
C PRO A 92 14.01 -16.06 -25.09
N VAL A 93 14.13 -15.85 -23.79
CA VAL A 93 14.61 -14.59 -23.21
C VAL A 93 15.90 -14.85 -22.47
N LEU A 94 16.98 -14.27 -22.94
CA LEU A 94 18.27 -14.38 -22.27
C LEU A 94 18.32 -13.43 -21.07
N ARG A 95 19.02 -13.83 -19.99
CA ARG A 95 19.20 -12.99 -18.77
C ARG A 95 19.67 -11.58 -19.12
N ALA A 96 20.68 -11.43 -19.97
CA ALA A 96 21.21 -10.12 -20.35
C ALA A 96 20.18 -9.22 -21.05
N ALA A 97 19.30 -9.80 -21.89
CA ALA A 97 18.21 -9.07 -22.52
C ALA A 97 17.16 -8.61 -21.48
N LEU A 98 16.81 -9.51 -20.54
CA LEU A 98 15.91 -9.18 -19.44
C LEU A 98 16.48 -8.06 -18.57
N GLU A 99 17.74 -8.17 -18.09
CA GLU A 99 18.39 -7.14 -17.28
C GLU A 99 18.41 -5.78 -17.97
N THR A 100 18.71 -5.75 -19.27
CA THR A 100 18.64 -4.53 -20.08
C THR A 100 17.21 -3.98 -20.19
N ALA A 101 16.21 -4.83 -20.31
CA ALA A 101 14.82 -4.41 -20.36
C ALA A 101 14.37 -3.76 -19.04
N LEU A 102 14.80 -4.32 -17.89
CA LEU A 102 14.46 -3.78 -16.56
C LEU A 102 14.92 -2.34 -16.37
N ASP A 103 16.05 -1.92 -16.98
CA ASP A 103 16.56 -0.55 -16.86
C ASP A 103 15.55 0.48 -17.37
N SER A 104 14.76 0.14 -18.39
CA SER A 104 13.77 1.04 -18.98
C SER A 104 12.50 1.22 -18.12
N PHE A 105 12.35 0.44 -17.06
CA PHE A 105 11.20 0.51 -16.16
C PHE A 105 11.53 1.15 -14.81
N ARG A 106 12.77 1.61 -14.58
CA ARG A 106 13.12 2.35 -13.34
C ARG A 106 12.80 3.84 -13.50
N GLY A 107 12.46 4.48 -12.39
CA GLY A 107 12.06 5.90 -12.37
C GLY A 107 10.59 6.09 -12.74
N ASP A 108 10.30 7.21 -13.38
CA ASP A 108 8.94 7.58 -13.77
C ASP A 108 8.55 6.91 -15.08
N ILE A 109 7.48 6.13 -15.05
CA ILE A 109 6.93 5.43 -16.22
C ILE A 109 5.43 5.70 -16.35
N LEU A 110 4.89 5.46 -17.54
CA LEU A 110 3.45 5.45 -17.79
C LEU A 110 2.96 4.00 -17.82
N GLN A 111 1.91 3.71 -17.07
CA GLN A 111 1.32 2.37 -17.00
C GLN A 111 -0.19 2.44 -17.28
N VAL A 112 -0.69 1.61 -18.17
CA VAL A 112 -2.13 1.43 -18.41
C VAL A 112 -2.69 0.50 -17.32
N PRO A 113 -3.64 0.94 -16.49
CA PRO A 113 -4.23 0.08 -15.46
C PRO A 113 -4.90 -1.15 -16.07
N PRO A 114 -4.77 -2.35 -15.47
CA PRO A 114 -5.41 -3.55 -16.01
C PRO A 114 -6.94 -3.47 -15.85
N MET A 115 -7.68 -4.20 -16.69
CA MET A 115 -9.14 -4.28 -16.58
C MET A 115 -9.58 -4.86 -15.24
N TYR A 116 -8.84 -5.81 -14.68
CA TYR A 116 -9.08 -6.37 -13.36
C TYR A 116 -8.47 -5.47 -12.27
N SER A 117 -8.99 -4.24 -12.15
CA SER A 117 -8.55 -3.26 -11.15
C SER A 117 -9.71 -2.54 -10.47
N ALA A 118 -9.41 -1.87 -9.34
CA ALA A 118 -10.36 -1.04 -8.61
C ALA A 118 -10.53 0.38 -9.18
N VAL A 119 -9.86 0.70 -10.29
CA VAL A 119 -10.02 1.97 -11.00
C VAL A 119 -11.46 2.11 -11.47
N SER A 120 -11.99 3.33 -11.43
CA SER A 120 -13.32 3.65 -11.96
C SER A 120 -13.20 4.46 -13.25
N VAL A 121 -13.97 4.05 -14.25
CA VAL A 121 -14.20 4.81 -15.50
C VAL A 121 -15.69 5.02 -15.63
N ASN A 122 -16.11 6.26 -15.85
CA ASN A 122 -17.53 6.66 -15.95
C ASN A 122 -18.39 6.17 -14.74
N GLY A 123 -17.82 6.21 -13.52
CA GLY A 123 -18.49 5.79 -12.28
C GLY A 123 -18.57 4.28 -12.05
N GLN A 124 -18.08 3.45 -12.96
CA GLN A 124 -18.06 2.00 -12.83
C GLN A 124 -16.64 1.48 -12.59
N ARG A 125 -16.50 0.48 -11.72
CA ARG A 125 -15.21 -0.17 -11.45
C ARG A 125 -14.80 -1.06 -12.60
N LEU A 126 -13.55 -0.98 -13.07
CA LEU A 126 -13.04 -1.77 -14.21
C LEU A 126 -13.21 -3.28 -13.99
N TYR A 127 -12.94 -3.80 -12.79
CA TYR A 127 -13.10 -5.24 -12.53
C TYR A 127 -14.54 -5.74 -12.69
N LYS A 128 -15.57 -4.86 -12.51
CA LYS A 128 -16.98 -5.22 -12.75
C LYS A 128 -17.29 -5.33 -14.24
N LEU A 129 -16.73 -4.43 -15.02
CA LEU A 129 -16.84 -4.46 -16.50
C LEU A 129 -16.09 -5.67 -17.06
N ALA A 130 -14.88 -5.94 -16.58
CA ALA A 130 -14.08 -7.11 -16.99
C ALA A 130 -14.84 -8.42 -16.77
N ARG A 131 -15.51 -8.60 -15.62
CA ARG A 131 -16.34 -9.79 -15.34
C ARG A 131 -17.56 -9.94 -16.26
N GLN A 132 -17.97 -8.87 -16.92
CA GLN A 132 -19.05 -8.86 -17.91
C GLN A 132 -18.52 -9.04 -19.35
N GLY A 133 -17.19 -9.22 -19.52
CA GLY A 133 -16.54 -9.28 -20.83
C GLY A 133 -16.48 -7.93 -21.55
N ILE A 134 -16.73 -6.84 -20.83
CA ILE A 134 -16.68 -5.48 -21.39
C ILE A 134 -15.28 -4.91 -21.21
N GLU A 135 -14.60 -4.64 -22.30
CA GLU A 135 -13.34 -3.91 -22.32
C GLU A 135 -13.61 -2.42 -22.61
N VAL A 136 -12.90 -1.54 -21.88
CA VAL A 136 -12.96 -0.09 -22.06
C VAL A 136 -11.55 0.47 -22.22
N GLU A 137 -11.45 1.55 -22.97
CA GLU A 137 -10.20 2.30 -23.10
C GLU A 137 -9.80 2.88 -21.76
N ARG A 138 -8.50 2.81 -21.46
CA ARG A 138 -7.91 3.26 -20.19
C ARG A 138 -6.73 4.15 -20.49
N GLU A 139 -6.74 5.31 -19.87
CA GLU A 139 -5.62 6.24 -19.95
C GLU A 139 -4.42 5.70 -19.16
N ALA A 140 -3.23 5.86 -19.74
CA ALA A 140 -1.98 5.59 -19.04
C ALA A 140 -1.80 6.58 -17.88
N ARG A 141 -1.29 6.09 -16.75
CA ARG A 141 -1.09 6.86 -15.52
C ARG A 141 0.37 6.86 -15.12
N PRO A 142 0.89 7.99 -14.64
CA PRO A 142 2.25 8.05 -14.14
C PRO A 142 2.36 7.22 -12.86
N VAL A 143 3.41 6.40 -12.79
CA VAL A 143 3.84 5.66 -11.61
C VAL A 143 5.36 5.75 -11.51
N HIS A 144 5.89 5.59 -10.30
CA HIS A 144 7.31 5.65 -10.04
C HIS A 144 7.82 4.31 -9.52
N ILE A 145 8.84 3.75 -10.16
CA ILE A 145 9.55 2.54 -9.75
C ILE A 145 10.90 2.96 -9.17
N ALA A 146 10.97 3.02 -7.84
CA ALA A 146 12.18 3.45 -7.15
C ALA A 146 13.30 2.38 -7.22
N GLU A 147 12.89 1.09 -7.15
CA GLU A 147 13.81 -0.04 -7.25
C GLU A 147 13.18 -1.15 -8.08
N LEU A 148 13.98 -1.74 -8.95
CA LEU A 148 13.61 -2.91 -9.75
C LEU A 148 14.86 -3.77 -9.94
N THR A 149 14.86 -4.95 -9.33
CA THR A 149 16.03 -5.85 -9.32
C THR A 149 15.60 -7.27 -9.64
N LEU A 150 16.34 -7.93 -10.52
CA LEU A 150 16.18 -9.35 -10.81
C LEU A 150 16.86 -10.16 -9.70
N LEU A 151 16.07 -10.87 -8.89
CA LEU A 151 16.58 -11.74 -7.82
C LEU A 151 17.01 -13.09 -8.38
N GLU A 152 16.16 -13.69 -9.19
CA GLU A 152 16.35 -15.02 -9.75
C GLU A 152 15.84 -15.05 -11.20
N TYR A 153 16.51 -15.82 -12.06
CA TYR A 153 16.01 -16.11 -13.41
C TYR A 153 16.56 -17.44 -13.93
N ASN A 154 15.65 -18.32 -14.31
CA ASN A 154 15.94 -19.57 -15.01
C ASN A 154 15.57 -19.39 -16.50
N GLU A 155 16.58 -19.31 -17.37
CA GLU A 155 16.40 -19.09 -18.80
C GLU A 155 15.67 -20.27 -19.49
N ASN A 156 15.91 -21.50 -19.02
CA ASN A 156 15.31 -22.69 -19.63
C ASN A 156 13.80 -22.77 -19.32
N GLU A 157 13.41 -22.48 -18.10
CA GLU A 157 12.02 -22.49 -17.64
C GLU A 157 11.32 -21.14 -17.89
N LYS A 158 12.09 -20.11 -18.25
CA LYS A 158 11.63 -18.73 -18.43
C LYS A 158 10.92 -18.18 -17.17
N THR A 159 11.31 -18.66 -16.00
CA THR A 159 10.77 -18.23 -14.69
C THR A 159 11.73 -17.34 -13.96
N GLY A 160 11.22 -16.39 -13.19
CA GLY A 160 12.07 -15.53 -12.38
C GLY A 160 11.35 -14.84 -11.25
N LYS A 161 12.12 -14.08 -10.48
CA LYS A 161 11.64 -13.29 -9.36
C LYS A 161 12.24 -11.89 -9.41
N LEU A 162 11.40 -10.89 -9.19
CA LEU A 162 11.76 -9.48 -9.11
C LEU A 162 11.56 -8.96 -7.69
N HIS A 163 12.46 -8.08 -7.26
CA HIS A 163 12.22 -7.14 -6.17
C HIS A 163 11.78 -5.81 -6.76
N VAL A 164 10.68 -5.26 -6.25
CA VAL A 164 10.09 -4.02 -6.79
C VAL A 164 9.71 -3.10 -5.64
N THR A 165 10.28 -1.89 -5.60
CA THR A 165 9.82 -0.79 -4.74
C THR A 165 9.19 0.28 -5.61
N CYS A 166 7.90 0.58 -5.41
CA CYS A 166 7.13 1.44 -6.31
C CYS A 166 6.12 2.33 -5.58
N SER A 167 5.66 3.36 -6.28
CA SER A 167 4.61 4.28 -5.81
C SER A 167 3.24 3.58 -5.70
N LYS A 168 2.30 4.22 -5.00
CA LYS A 168 0.90 3.80 -5.02
C LYS A 168 0.35 3.82 -6.45
N GLY A 169 -0.56 2.88 -6.74
CA GLY A 169 -1.22 2.80 -8.05
C GLY A 169 -0.46 1.99 -9.09
N THR A 170 0.76 1.54 -8.78
CA THR A 170 1.51 0.62 -9.64
C THR A 170 0.88 -0.77 -9.62
N TYR A 171 0.68 -1.36 -10.79
CA TYR A 171 0.20 -2.73 -10.98
C TYR A 171 1.37 -3.62 -11.36
N ILE A 172 1.75 -4.53 -10.47
CA ILE A 172 2.90 -5.42 -10.69
C ILE A 172 2.61 -6.40 -11.84
N ARG A 173 1.35 -6.82 -12.02
CA ARG A 173 0.93 -7.64 -13.17
C ARG A 173 1.25 -6.94 -14.49
N THR A 174 0.81 -5.71 -14.66
CA THR A 174 1.09 -4.91 -15.86
C THR A 174 2.59 -4.66 -16.04
N LEU A 175 3.34 -4.42 -14.95
CA LEU A 175 4.79 -4.26 -15.03
C LEU A 175 5.46 -5.52 -15.62
N ILE A 176 5.03 -6.71 -15.21
CA ILE A 176 5.56 -7.99 -15.74
C ILE A 176 5.17 -8.17 -17.21
N GLU A 177 3.93 -7.86 -17.61
CA GLU A 177 3.48 -7.90 -19.00
C GLU A 177 4.30 -6.95 -19.88
N ASP A 178 4.51 -5.71 -19.41
CA ASP A 178 5.29 -4.70 -20.13
C ASP A 178 6.78 -5.12 -20.28
N ILE A 179 7.38 -5.71 -19.23
CA ILE A 179 8.74 -6.27 -19.28
C ILE A 179 8.81 -7.41 -20.30
N ALA A 180 7.85 -8.34 -20.29
CA ALA A 180 7.80 -9.45 -21.25
C ALA A 180 7.70 -8.92 -22.68
N GLN A 181 6.83 -7.96 -22.92
CA GLN A 181 6.69 -7.31 -24.24
C GLN A 181 7.99 -6.64 -24.67
N LYS A 182 8.69 -5.96 -23.76
CA LYS A 182 10.00 -5.34 -24.04
C LYS A 182 11.07 -6.36 -24.41
N CYS A 183 10.98 -7.58 -23.86
CA CYS A 183 11.84 -8.72 -24.21
C CYS A 183 11.39 -9.43 -25.50
N GLY A 184 10.31 -9.00 -26.16
CA GLY A 184 9.80 -9.59 -27.40
C GLY A 184 9.01 -10.89 -27.19
N THR A 185 8.42 -11.11 -26.02
CA THR A 185 7.60 -12.27 -25.67
C THR A 185 6.34 -11.85 -24.92
N VAL A 186 5.63 -12.79 -24.33
CA VAL A 186 4.52 -12.57 -23.40
C VAL A 186 4.85 -13.15 -22.03
N GLY A 187 4.19 -12.68 -20.98
CA GLY A 187 4.42 -13.21 -19.64
C GLY A 187 3.34 -12.80 -18.65
N ALA A 188 3.34 -13.49 -17.52
CA ALA A 188 2.38 -13.27 -16.46
C ALA A 188 3.03 -13.36 -15.07
N MET A 189 2.37 -12.75 -14.10
CA MET A 189 2.72 -12.89 -12.71
C MET A 189 2.25 -14.25 -12.18
N THR A 190 3.16 -14.98 -11.52
CA THR A 190 2.86 -16.31 -10.94
C THR A 190 2.67 -16.25 -9.43
N ALA A 191 3.33 -15.30 -8.75
CA ALA A 191 3.14 -15.04 -7.32
C ALA A 191 3.48 -13.59 -6.99
N LEU A 192 2.86 -13.06 -5.93
CA LEU A 192 3.13 -11.73 -5.42
C LEU A 192 3.15 -11.73 -3.90
N ARG A 193 4.22 -11.22 -3.30
CA ARG A 193 4.32 -11.01 -1.87
C ARG A 193 4.66 -9.55 -1.59
N ARG A 194 3.78 -8.83 -0.91
CA ARG A 194 4.10 -7.48 -0.44
C ARG A 194 4.93 -7.55 0.84
N THR A 195 6.18 -7.14 0.75
CA THR A 195 7.14 -7.20 1.86
C THR A 195 7.13 -5.95 2.74
N ALA A 196 6.74 -4.80 2.17
CA ALA A 196 6.57 -3.56 2.93
C ALA A 196 5.43 -2.68 2.40
N ALA A 197 4.75 -1.99 3.31
CA ALA A 197 3.72 -0.98 3.02
C ALA A 197 3.50 -0.05 4.22
N CYS A 198 3.36 1.26 3.96
CA CYS A 198 3.05 2.26 4.98
C CYS A 198 4.03 2.27 6.17
N GLY A 199 5.31 2.03 5.92
CA GLY A 199 6.34 1.98 6.96
C GLY A 199 6.38 0.69 7.78
N PHE A 200 5.53 -0.30 7.47
CA PHE A 200 5.54 -1.64 8.08
C PHE A 200 6.16 -2.66 7.13
N THR A 201 6.78 -3.69 7.71
CA THR A 201 7.42 -4.80 7.02
C THR A 201 6.82 -6.14 7.46
N LEU A 202 7.29 -7.25 6.89
CA LEU A 202 6.90 -8.59 7.31
C LEU A 202 7.26 -8.88 8.78
N ALA A 203 8.29 -8.23 9.33
CA ALA A 203 8.67 -8.37 10.74
C ALA A 203 7.62 -7.79 11.71
N ASP A 204 6.79 -6.86 11.25
CA ASP A 204 5.69 -6.28 12.03
C ASP A 204 4.40 -7.10 11.92
N ALA A 205 4.34 -8.02 10.95
CA ALA A 205 3.11 -8.68 10.55
C ALA A 205 2.83 -9.94 11.39
N VAL A 206 1.55 -10.19 11.62
CA VAL A 206 1.03 -11.40 12.25
C VAL A 206 0.13 -12.16 11.28
N SER A 207 0.13 -13.49 11.36
CA SER A 207 -0.74 -14.33 10.52
C SER A 207 -2.19 -14.37 11.04
N LEU A 208 -3.14 -14.78 10.19
CA LEU A 208 -4.51 -15.04 10.64
C LEU A 208 -4.55 -16.17 11.67
N ASP A 209 -3.68 -17.17 11.55
CA ASP A 209 -3.65 -18.30 12.48
C ASP A 209 -3.12 -17.89 13.85
N THR A 210 -2.13 -16.99 13.90
CA THR A 210 -1.70 -16.35 15.15
C THR A 210 -2.85 -15.61 15.82
N LEU A 211 -3.63 -14.81 15.05
CA LEU A 211 -4.78 -14.08 15.59
C LEU A 211 -5.87 -15.01 16.11
N LYS A 212 -6.13 -16.15 15.45
CA LYS A 212 -7.09 -17.17 15.92
C LYS A 212 -6.61 -17.79 17.22
N ALA A 213 -5.34 -18.21 17.29
CA ALA A 213 -4.75 -18.80 18.48
C ALA A 213 -4.81 -17.83 19.68
N MET A 214 -4.43 -16.56 19.51
CA MET A 214 -4.58 -15.53 20.54
C MET A 214 -6.03 -15.44 21.06
N LYS A 215 -7.01 -15.48 20.13
CA LYS A 215 -8.44 -15.45 20.49
C LYS A 215 -8.86 -16.68 21.28
N GLU A 216 -8.44 -17.87 20.88
CA GLU A 216 -8.75 -19.14 21.54
C GLU A 216 -8.13 -19.21 22.94
N ASN A 217 -6.91 -18.71 23.10
CA ASN A 217 -6.20 -18.64 24.37
C ASN A 217 -6.72 -17.51 25.30
N GLY A 218 -7.60 -16.62 24.83
CA GLY A 218 -8.07 -15.47 25.60
C GLY A 218 -7.03 -14.37 25.77
N GLU A 219 -6.00 -14.34 24.91
CA GLU A 219 -4.94 -13.32 24.92
C GLU A 219 -5.46 -11.97 24.41
N SER A 220 -4.87 -10.87 24.92
CA SER A 220 -5.19 -9.53 24.45
C SER A 220 -4.53 -9.25 23.10
N PHE A 221 -5.27 -8.64 22.18
CA PHE A 221 -4.70 -8.13 20.94
C PHE A 221 -3.89 -6.82 21.12
N ASP A 222 -3.87 -6.23 22.31
CA ASP A 222 -3.19 -4.94 22.55
C ASP A 222 -1.68 -5.01 22.31
N GLU A 223 -1.05 -6.17 22.54
CA GLU A 223 0.38 -6.39 22.33
C GLU A 223 0.81 -6.31 20.85
N ILE A 224 -0.10 -6.64 19.94
CA ILE A 224 0.15 -6.61 18.50
C ILE A 224 -0.34 -5.34 17.83
N LEU A 225 -1.09 -4.50 18.55
CA LEU A 225 -1.55 -3.23 18.01
C LEU A 225 -0.39 -2.25 17.85
N ARG A 226 -0.33 -1.66 16.67
CA ARG A 226 0.57 -0.53 16.40
C ARG A 226 -0.20 0.78 16.50
N PRO A 227 0.37 1.83 17.09
CA PRO A 227 -0.30 3.12 17.19
C PRO A 227 -0.44 3.78 15.81
N VAL A 228 -1.52 4.56 15.62
CA VAL A 228 -1.86 5.21 14.34
C VAL A 228 -0.79 6.21 13.88
N GLU A 229 -0.05 6.79 14.81
CA GLU A 229 1.04 7.73 14.54
C GLU A 229 2.16 7.13 13.67
N LYS A 230 2.37 5.81 13.72
CA LYS A 230 3.35 5.11 12.87
C LYS A 230 3.13 5.34 11.39
N LEU A 231 1.88 5.55 10.96
CA LEU A 231 1.55 5.86 9.55
C LEU A 231 2.06 7.24 9.12
N PHE A 232 2.38 8.10 10.06
CA PHE A 232 2.75 9.50 9.85
C PHE A 232 4.18 9.80 10.30
N SER A 233 4.98 8.78 10.60
CA SER A 233 6.35 8.91 11.12
C SER A 233 7.30 9.66 10.19
N MET A 234 6.99 9.73 8.89
CA MET A 234 7.74 10.50 7.89
C MET A 234 7.38 12.00 7.88
N LEU A 235 6.28 12.40 8.52
CA LEU A 235 5.90 13.80 8.62
C LEU A 235 6.74 14.52 9.69
N THR A 236 6.96 15.81 9.46
CA THR A 236 7.62 16.66 10.47
C THR A 236 6.83 16.66 11.76
N ALA A 237 7.46 16.24 12.85
CA ALA A 237 6.88 16.31 14.18
C ALA A 237 6.96 17.74 14.74
N VAL A 238 5.86 18.23 15.29
CA VAL A 238 5.75 19.54 15.92
C VAL A 238 5.22 19.35 17.33
N SER A 239 5.98 19.80 18.33
CA SER A 239 5.55 19.77 19.72
C SER A 239 4.76 21.05 20.08
N VAL A 240 3.66 20.85 20.81
CA VAL A 240 2.78 21.92 21.29
C VAL A 240 2.58 21.80 22.79
N THR A 241 2.31 22.93 23.47
CA THR A 241 1.97 22.94 24.89
C THR A 241 0.57 22.37 25.14
N PRO A 242 0.21 21.96 26.39
CA PRO A 242 -1.14 21.49 26.72
C PRO A 242 -2.25 22.48 26.36
N ALA A 243 -2.01 23.78 26.53
CA ALA A 243 -2.98 24.82 26.15
C ALA A 243 -3.18 24.89 24.60
N GLN A 244 -2.10 24.75 23.86
CA GLN A 244 -2.16 24.68 22.40
C GLN A 244 -2.82 23.37 21.92
N ALA A 245 -2.53 22.24 22.58
CA ALA A 245 -3.15 20.95 22.32
C ALA A 245 -4.67 21.03 22.49
N GLN A 246 -5.14 21.60 23.60
CA GLN A 246 -6.58 21.80 23.85
C GLN A 246 -7.23 22.70 22.78
N ARG A 247 -6.54 23.79 22.37
CA ARG A 247 -7.02 24.66 21.29
C ARG A 247 -7.14 23.89 19.96
N TYR A 248 -6.11 23.10 19.61
CA TYR A 248 -6.11 22.27 18.39
C TYR A 248 -7.23 21.23 18.42
N LEU A 249 -7.42 20.50 19.53
CA LEU A 249 -8.45 19.48 19.66
C LEU A 249 -9.88 20.06 19.52
N ASN A 250 -10.04 21.36 19.82
CA ASN A 250 -11.28 22.10 19.58
C ASN A 250 -11.38 22.70 18.16
N GLY A 251 -10.43 22.38 17.27
CA GLY A 251 -10.42 22.85 15.86
C GLY A 251 -9.77 24.22 15.68
N GLY A 252 -9.15 24.81 16.72
CA GLY A 252 -8.47 26.09 16.64
C GLY A 252 -7.12 25.99 15.95
N ALA A 253 -6.77 27.01 15.14
CA ALA A 253 -5.46 27.12 14.51
C ALA A 253 -4.37 27.50 15.52
N LEU A 254 -3.13 27.09 15.25
CA LEU A 254 -1.96 27.38 16.10
C LEU A 254 -0.94 28.21 15.31
N THR A 255 -0.50 29.34 15.86
CA THR A 255 0.55 30.16 15.24
C THR A 255 1.86 29.39 15.21
N ILE A 256 2.45 29.18 14.02
CA ILE A 256 3.66 28.35 13.81
C ILE A 256 4.83 28.84 14.68
N SER A 257 5.07 30.14 14.73
CA SER A 257 6.17 30.73 15.49
C SER A 257 6.06 30.55 17.03
N ARG A 258 4.91 30.14 17.53
CA ARG A 258 4.65 29.83 18.96
C ARG A 258 4.69 28.35 19.27
N CYS A 259 4.85 27.48 18.26
CA CYS A 259 5.00 26.04 18.44
C CYS A 259 6.48 25.65 18.45
N ARG A 260 6.82 24.56 19.13
CA ARG A 260 8.17 23.99 19.09
C ARG A 260 8.33 23.16 17.82
N ALA A 261 8.41 23.84 16.67
CA ALA A 261 8.67 23.25 15.38
C ALA A 261 10.18 23.20 15.11
N PRO A 262 10.68 22.24 14.30
CA PRO A 262 12.04 22.29 13.78
C PRO A 262 12.28 23.61 13.03
N LYS A 263 13.51 24.13 13.09
CA LYS A 263 13.92 25.39 12.39
C LYS A 263 14.11 25.14 10.88
N ILE A 264 13.10 24.54 10.24
CA ILE A 264 13.06 24.31 8.78
C ILE A 264 11.93 25.15 8.19
N ALA A 265 12.12 25.55 6.95
CA ALA A 265 11.05 26.20 6.20
C ALA A 265 9.84 25.24 6.12
N MET A 266 8.68 25.78 6.44
CA MET A 266 7.40 25.05 6.26
C MET A 266 6.63 25.72 5.13
N PRO A 267 6.80 25.22 3.90
CA PRO A 267 6.05 25.72 2.75
C PRO A 267 4.52 25.65 3.02
N GLU A 268 3.79 26.51 2.36
CA GLU A 268 2.33 26.49 2.35
C GLU A 268 1.82 25.10 1.94
N GLY A 269 0.84 24.58 2.66
CA GLY A 269 0.30 23.25 2.43
C GLY A 269 1.06 22.10 3.10
N THR A 270 2.23 22.34 3.72
CA THR A 270 2.99 21.29 4.43
C THR A 270 2.15 20.64 5.53
N GLN A 271 2.01 19.32 5.47
CA GLN A 271 1.34 18.54 6.52
C GLN A 271 2.35 18.15 7.60
N VAL A 272 1.94 18.28 8.85
CA VAL A 272 2.76 17.97 10.03
C VAL A 272 2.01 17.07 11.01
N ALA A 273 2.77 16.36 11.85
CA ALA A 273 2.26 15.57 12.96
C ALA A 273 2.42 16.37 14.26
N LEU A 274 1.32 16.60 15.00
CA LEU A 274 1.31 17.35 16.24
C LEU A 274 1.40 16.44 17.44
N TYR A 275 2.26 16.82 18.42
CA TYR A 275 2.46 16.09 19.67
C TYR A 275 2.35 17.06 20.85
N GLU A 276 1.57 16.69 21.87
CA GLU A 276 1.55 17.38 23.16
C GLU A 276 2.85 17.07 23.91
N ASP A 277 3.59 18.11 24.29
CA ASP A 277 4.90 18.05 24.96
C ASP A 277 5.95 17.14 24.27
N GLY A 278 5.73 16.84 22.97
CA GLY A 278 6.61 15.98 22.17
C GLY A 278 6.38 14.49 22.31
N GLU A 279 5.45 14.05 23.14
CA GLU A 279 5.22 12.64 23.45
C GLU A 279 3.88 12.11 22.95
N LYS A 280 2.78 12.81 23.28
CA LYS A 280 1.43 12.34 22.96
C LYS A 280 0.97 12.81 21.59
N PHE A 281 0.81 11.89 20.65
CA PHE A 281 0.28 12.19 19.33
C PHE A 281 -1.15 12.71 19.39
N LEU A 282 -1.38 13.88 18.83
CA LEU A 282 -2.69 14.53 18.78
C LEU A 282 -3.37 14.30 17.45
N GLY A 283 -2.62 14.43 16.35
CA GLY A 283 -3.17 14.35 15.00
C GLY A 283 -2.36 15.12 13.98
N LEU A 284 -3.00 15.51 12.91
CA LEU A 284 -2.40 16.15 11.74
C LEU A 284 -2.88 17.58 11.59
N ALA A 285 -1.94 18.46 11.25
CA ALA A 285 -2.21 19.83 10.88
C ALA A 285 -1.54 20.18 9.54
N ARG A 286 -1.95 21.28 8.94
CA ARG A 286 -1.37 21.81 7.71
C ARG A 286 -0.92 23.24 7.92
N ALA A 287 0.27 23.56 7.43
CA ALA A 287 0.79 24.92 7.44
C ALA A 287 0.05 25.77 6.40
N GLU A 288 -0.65 26.81 6.83
CA GLU A 288 -1.40 27.75 5.99
C GLU A 288 -1.36 29.13 6.61
N ASN A 289 -0.90 30.14 5.87
CA ASN A 289 -0.85 31.55 6.30
C ASN A 289 -0.16 31.76 7.66
N GLY A 290 0.96 31.09 7.92
CA GLY A 290 1.72 31.19 9.16
C GLY A 290 1.08 30.50 10.37
N GLU A 291 0.05 29.69 10.15
CA GLU A 291 -0.64 28.90 11.16
C GLU A 291 -0.70 27.43 10.81
N PHE A 292 -0.72 26.56 11.83
CA PHE A 292 -1.11 25.16 11.68
C PHE A 292 -2.63 25.05 11.76
N LYS A 293 -3.27 24.77 10.63
CA LYS A 293 -4.71 24.50 10.55
C LYS A 293 -5.02 23.05 10.88
N TYR A 294 -6.12 22.82 11.57
CA TYR A 294 -6.61 21.48 11.91
C TYR A 294 -6.90 20.65 10.64
N VAL A 295 -6.35 19.45 10.58
CA VAL A 295 -6.68 18.45 9.55
C VAL A 295 -7.48 17.30 10.17
N LYS A 296 -6.91 16.64 11.19
CA LYS A 296 -7.55 15.49 11.84
C LYS A 296 -6.95 15.20 13.21
N SER A 297 -7.79 14.94 14.21
CA SER A 297 -7.39 14.44 15.52
C SER A 297 -7.62 12.94 15.63
N PHE A 298 -6.67 12.26 16.27
CA PHE A 298 -6.72 10.84 16.63
C PHE A 298 -6.76 10.66 18.16
N SER A 299 -6.43 11.67 18.95
CA SER A 299 -6.62 11.67 20.40
C SER A 299 -8.07 11.86 20.80
N GLU A 300 -8.42 11.41 22.00
CA GLU A 300 -9.68 11.75 22.65
C GLU A 300 -9.67 13.24 23.05
N LYS A 301 -10.86 13.85 23.02
CA LYS A 301 -11.08 15.20 23.54
C LYS A 301 -11.00 15.19 25.05
#